data_ab0ecacbb08e396601179dcbe7de3e62
#
_entry.id   ab0ecacbb08e396601179dcbe7de3e62
#
_cell.length_a   1.000
_cell.length_b   1.000
_cell.length_c   1.000
_cell.angle_alpha   90.00
_cell.angle_beta   90.00
_cell.angle_gamma   90.00
#
_symmetry.space_group_name_H-M   'P 1'
#
loop_
_entity.id
_entity.type
_entity.pdbx_description
1 polymer ?
#
loop_
_entity_poly.entity_id
_entity_poly.type
_entity_poly.pdbx_seq_one_letter_code
_entity_poly.pdbx_strand_id
1 'polypeptide(L)'
;DRLRSRGLGDVYKRQGYEGFTDGSKNVSEGIVESGKVDEFQEFLKENGIIYNLYGCEVDGRKRIYCHFENQDVDFFKIASTGTRSLALFFYWYIQMQSASFVFIDEFDAFYHFELSENVEKMLREIKHVQIFTTTHNTDLMSNDLLRPDCYYILKDNKIKAISDLTEKELRFAHNLQKMYKAGAFNGKQGL
;
A
#
# COMPACT_ATOMS: atom_id res chain seq x y z
N ASP A 1 -8.14 -12.72 -25.97
CA ASP A 1 -8.07 -11.42 -25.26
C ASP A 1 -7.59 -11.68 -23.84
N ARG A 2 -6.30 -11.47 -23.63
CA ARG A 2 -5.70 -11.57 -22.30
C ARG A 2 -6.00 -10.25 -21.61
N LEU A 3 -6.94 -10.25 -20.67
CA LEU A 3 -7.04 -9.24 -19.64
C LEU A 3 -5.70 -9.21 -18.89
N ARG A 4 -4.84 -8.28 -19.28
CA ARG A 4 -3.66 -7.96 -18.49
C ARG A 4 -4.16 -7.27 -17.23
N SER A 5 -4.18 -8.00 -16.12
CA SER A 5 -4.34 -7.40 -14.83
C SER A 5 -3.20 -6.40 -14.64
N ARG A 6 -3.49 -5.11 -14.70
CA ARG A 6 -2.58 -4.04 -14.29
C ARG A 6 -2.58 -3.99 -12.76
N GLY A 7 -2.18 -5.08 -12.12
CA GLY A 7 -2.14 -5.16 -10.67
C GLY A 7 -0.74 -4.90 -10.16
N LEU A 8 -0.64 -4.31 -8.98
CA LEU A 8 0.57 -4.19 -8.18
C LEU A 8 1.23 -5.55 -7.91
N GLY A 9 0.50 -6.67 -8.06
CA GLY A 9 1.00 -8.03 -7.88
C GLY A 9 2.22 -8.41 -8.72
N ASP A 10 2.46 -7.76 -9.86
CA ASP A 10 3.68 -7.95 -10.65
C ASP A 10 4.90 -7.22 -10.06
N VAL A 11 4.69 -6.32 -9.11
CA VAL A 11 5.72 -5.48 -8.52
C VAL A 11 6.64 -6.29 -7.59
N TYR A 12 6.09 -7.28 -6.91
CA TYR A 12 6.83 -8.04 -5.88
C TYR A 12 7.89 -9.01 -6.41
N LYS A 13 7.93 -9.29 -7.70
CA LYS A 13 8.87 -10.28 -8.27
C LYS A 13 10.21 -9.73 -8.69
N ARG A 14 10.47 -8.42 -8.54
CA ARG A 14 11.73 -7.80 -9.01
C ARG A 14 12.48 -7.11 -7.89
N GLN A 15 13.73 -7.45 -7.74
CA GLN A 15 14.67 -6.77 -6.86
C GLN A 15 15.03 -5.40 -7.45
N GLY A 16 14.64 -4.31 -6.81
CA GLY A 16 15.00 -2.95 -7.19
C GLY A 16 13.80 -2.05 -7.50
N TYR A 17 13.27 -1.42 -6.47
CA TYR A 17 12.12 -0.51 -6.56
C TYR A 17 12.34 0.67 -7.50
N GLU A 18 13.58 1.06 -7.70
CA GLU A 18 13.97 2.13 -8.61
C GLU A 18 13.64 1.81 -10.07
N GLY A 19 13.66 0.53 -10.43
CA GLY A 19 13.36 0.06 -11.77
C GLY A 19 11.91 -0.32 -12.03
N PHE A 20 11.04 -0.21 -11.03
CA PHE A 20 9.63 -0.50 -11.22
C PHE A 20 8.96 0.55 -12.08
N THR A 21 8.24 0.09 -13.07
CA THR A 21 7.55 0.95 -14.05
C THR A 21 6.11 0.48 -14.23
N ASP A 22 5.26 1.36 -14.69
CA ASP A 22 3.93 1.04 -15.21
C ASP A 22 3.99 0.67 -16.71
N GLY A 23 5.08 0.05 -17.11
CA GLY A 23 5.38 -0.32 -18.50
C GLY A 23 6.40 0.59 -19.19
N SER A 24 6.56 1.86 -18.79
CA SER A 24 7.48 2.80 -19.46
C SER A 24 8.22 3.77 -18.54
N LYS A 25 7.70 4.04 -17.34
CA LYS A 25 8.27 5.03 -16.43
C LYS A 25 8.75 4.43 -15.13
N ASN A 26 9.90 4.85 -14.65
CA ASN A 26 10.32 4.49 -13.32
C ASN A 26 9.65 5.39 -12.25
N VAL A 27 9.71 4.97 -10.98
CA VAL A 27 9.05 5.64 -9.86
C VAL A 27 9.50 7.10 -9.72
N SER A 28 10.81 7.35 -9.80
CA SER A 28 11.38 8.69 -9.69
C SER A 28 10.87 9.62 -10.79
N GLU A 29 10.96 9.15 -12.03
CA GLU A 29 10.49 9.88 -13.20
C GLU A 29 8.98 10.17 -13.12
N GLY A 30 8.20 9.17 -12.74
CA GLY A 30 6.75 9.31 -12.65
C GLY A 30 6.30 10.32 -11.58
N ILE A 31 6.95 10.35 -10.40
CA ILE A 31 6.66 11.34 -9.36
C ILE A 31 7.06 12.75 -9.81
N VAL A 32 8.24 12.92 -10.41
CA VAL A 32 8.69 14.23 -10.91
C VAL A 32 7.80 14.74 -12.04
N GLU A 33 7.41 13.89 -12.98
CA GLU A 33 6.54 14.27 -14.09
C GLU A 33 5.12 14.62 -13.66
N SER A 34 4.63 14.00 -12.60
CA SER A 34 3.33 14.36 -12.02
C SER A 34 3.33 15.71 -11.29
N GLY A 35 4.52 16.32 -11.09
CA GLY A 35 4.67 17.56 -10.33
C GLY A 35 4.43 17.38 -8.82
N LYS A 36 4.55 16.15 -8.30
CA LYS A 36 4.14 15.80 -6.93
C LYS A 36 5.31 15.50 -5.99
N VAL A 37 6.48 16.09 -6.23
CA VAL A 37 7.66 15.89 -5.37
C VAL A 37 7.42 16.48 -3.98
N ASP A 38 6.79 17.65 -3.88
CA ASP A 38 6.47 18.29 -2.60
C ASP A 38 5.44 17.48 -1.80
N GLU A 39 4.39 16.98 -2.48
CA GLU A 39 3.40 16.09 -1.86
C GLU A 39 4.05 14.77 -1.38
N PHE A 40 5.01 14.25 -2.15
CA PHE A 40 5.76 13.06 -1.78
C PHE A 40 6.65 13.33 -0.56
N GLN A 41 7.28 14.47 -0.48
CA GLN A 41 8.07 14.88 0.68
C GLN A 41 7.21 14.96 1.95
N GLU A 42 6.04 15.61 1.89
CA GLU A 42 5.13 15.68 3.03
C GLU A 42 4.60 14.27 3.41
N PHE A 43 4.27 13.44 2.43
CA PHE A 43 3.90 12.05 2.68
C PHE A 43 4.99 11.27 3.44
N LEU A 44 6.26 11.42 3.07
CA LEU A 44 7.36 10.80 3.81
C LEU A 44 7.50 11.36 5.22
N LYS A 45 7.33 12.67 5.38
CA LYS A 45 7.40 13.34 6.67
C LYS A 45 6.29 12.90 7.63
N GLU A 46 5.06 12.75 7.15
CA GLU A 46 3.93 12.20 7.90
C GLU A 46 4.21 10.76 8.40
N ASN A 47 5.05 10.03 7.68
CA ASN A 47 5.51 8.69 8.04
C ASN A 47 6.86 8.68 8.78
N GLY A 48 7.28 9.81 9.35
CA GLY A 48 8.47 9.94 10.18
C GLY A 48 9.80 9.98 9.40
N ILE A 49 9.75 10.17 8.08
CA ILE A 49 10.93 10.17 7.21
C ILE A 49 11.14 11.60 6.70
N ILE A 50 12.19 12.26 7.17
CA ILE A 50 12.46 13.67 6.87
C ILE A 50 13.58 13.75 5.83
N TYR A 51 13.23 14.24 4.64
CA TYR A 51 14.16 14.61 3.58
C TYR A 51 13.81 15.99 3.04
N ASN A 52 14.77 16.68 2.44
CA ASN A 52 14.56 17.86 1.61
C ASN A 52 14.68 17.42 0.15
N LEU A 53 13.53 17.23 -0.51
CA LEU A 53 13.46 16.63 -1.83
C LEU A 53 13.23 17.68 -2.92
N TYR A 54 13.81 17.44 -4.09
CA TYR A 54 13.47 18.17 -5.30
C TYR A 54 13.60 17.27 -6.54
N GLY A 55 12.86 17.63 -7.58
CA GLY A 55 12.95 16.97 -8.88
C GLY A 55 13.92 17.69 -9.79
N CYS A 56 14.78 16.96 -10.49
CA CYS A 56 15.66 17.53 -11.52
C CYS A 56 15.84 16.57 -12.70
N GLU A 57 16.38 17.09 -13.79
CA GLU A 57 16.74 16.29 -14.96
C GLU A 57 18.25 16.11 -15.01
N VAL A 58 18.69 14.84 -15.08
CA VAL A 58 20.09 14.45 -15.18
C VAL A 58 20.22 13.43 -16.31
N ASP A 59 21.07 13.70 -17.28
CA ASP A 59 21.28 12.84 -18.47
C ASP A 59 19.97 12.49 -19.20
N GLY A 60 19.07 13.45 -19.34
CA GLY A 60 17.79 13.29 -20.02
C GLY A 60 16.76 12.45 -19.23
N ARG A 61 17.00 12.19 -17.95
CA ARG A 61 16.07 11.46 -17.06
C ARG A 61 15.67 12.31 -15.87
N LYS A 62 14.40 12.34 -15.57
CA LYS A 62 13.89 13.02 -14.38
C LYS A 62 14.13 12.15 -13.15
N ARG A 63 14.71 12.76 -12.11
CA ARG A 63 15.09 12.09 -10.86
C ARG A 63 14.74 12.92 -9.65
N ILE A 64 14.55 12.24 -8.52
CA ILE A 64 14.38 12.87 -7.21
C ILE A 64 15.73 12.89 -6.52
N TYR A 65 16.11 14.06 -6.05
CA TYR A 65 17.33 14.29 -5.27
C TYR A 65 16.98 14.76 -3.86
N CYS A 66 17.86 14.41 -2.93
CA CYS A 66 17.87 14.93 -1.56
C CYS A 66 18.93 16.02 -1.47
N HIS A 67 18.52 17.18 -0.97
CA HIS A 67 19.43 18.29 -0.67
C HIS A 67 20.00 18.14 0.74
N PHE A 68 21.31 18.14 0.86
CA PHE A 68 22.07 18.22 2.11
C PHE A 68 22.94 19.47 2.10
N GLU A 69 23.43 19.90 3.26
CA GLU A 69 24.21 21.15 3.40
C GLU A 69 25.38 21.28 2.40
N ASN A 70 26.03 20.17 2.06
CA ASN A 70 27.24 20.17 1.24
C ASN A 70 27.12 19.41 -0.08
N GLN A 71 26.01 18.75 -0.35
CA GLN A 71 25.84 17.94 -1.56
C GLN A 71 24.40 17.55 -1.81
N ASP A 72 24.10 17.28 -3.06
CA ASP A 72 22.84 16.65 -3.48
C ASP A 72 23.07 15.19 -3.82
N VAL A 73 22.19 14.32 -3.36
CA VAL A 73 22.30 12.88 -3.55
C VAL A 73 21.01 12.33 -4.13
N ASP A 74 21.11 11.45 -5.11
CA ASP A 74 19.96 10.74 -5.65
C ASP A 74 19.21 10.00 -4.53
N PHE A 75 17.90 10.28 -4.38
CA PHE A 75 17.05 9.74 -3.34
C PHE A 75 17.11 8.21 -3.27
N PHE A 76 17.06 7.53 -4.41
CA PHE A 76 17.07 6.07 -4.45
C PHE A 76 18.40 5.44 -4.08
N LYS A 77 19.50 6.21 -4.06
CA LYS A 77 20.82 5.73 -3.57
C LYS A 77 20.88 5.66 -2.06
N ILE A 78 20.17 6.53 -1.36
CA ILE A 78 20.23 6.66 0.11
C ILE A 78 18.99 6.12 0.82
N ALA A 79 17.87 6.02 0.12
CA ALA A 79 16.62 5.52 0.70
C ALA A 79 16.74 4.06 1.12
N SER A 80 16.25 3.74 2.33
CA SER A 80 16.10 2.37 2.81
C SER A 80 15.10 1.57 1.94
N THR A 81 15.08 0.26 2.08
CA THR A 81 14.11 -0.58 1.37
C THR A 81 12.67 -0.16 1.70
N GLY A 82 12.36 0.07 2.97
CA GLY A 82 11.03 0.55 3.39
C GLY A 82 10.68 1.92 2.78
N THR A 83 11.64 2.85 2.76
CA THR A 83 11.45 4.18 2.14
C THR A 83 11.22 4.08 0.63
N ARG A 84 11.93 3.18 -0.06
CA ARG A 84 11.72 2.92 -1.49
C ARG A 84 10.35 2.29 -1.76
N SER A 85 9.89 1.41 -0.87
CA SER A 85 8.54 0.83 -0.95
C SER A 85 7.46 1.90 -0.80
N LEU A 86 7.67 2.89 0.09
CA LEU A 86 6.78 4.05 0.20
C LEU A 86 6.78 4.93 -1.06
N ALA A 87 7.93 5.14 -1.67
CA ALA A 87 8.00 5.87 -2.93
C ALA A 87 7.22 5.14 -4.04
N LEU A 88 7.34 3.82 -4.11
CA LEU A 88 6.57 2.99 -5.03
C LEU A 88 5.07 3.09 -4.74
N PHE A 89 4.67 2.96 -3.47
CA PHE A 89 3.28 3.12 -3.06
C PHE A 89 2.73 4.50 -3.44
N PHE A 90 3.46 5.57 -3.14
CA PHE A 90 3.06 6.94 -3.46
C PHE A 90 2.88 7.14 -4.99
N TYR A 91 3.80 6.61 -5.79
CA TYR A 91 3.69 6.63 -7.25
C TYR A 91 2.41 5.93 -7.72
N TRP A 92 2.11 4.74 -7.20
CA TRP A 92 0.88 4.02 -7.54
C TRP A 92 -0.36 4.69 -6.96
N TYR A 93 -0.27 5.29 -5.78
CA TYR A 93 -1.37 6.05 -5.18
C TYR A 93 -1.87 7.18 -6.10
N ILE A 94 -0.93 7.87 -6.76
CA ILE A 94 -1.27 8.87 -7.78
C ILE A 94 -2.04 8.23 -8.95
N GLN A 95 -1.62 7.06 -9.41
CA GLN A 95 -2.23 6.36 -10.55
C GLN A 95 -3.59 5.76 -10.19
N MET A 96 -3.76 5.26 -8.98
CA MET A 96 -5.00 4.64 -8.50
C MET A 96 -6.20 5.57 -8.58
N GLN A 97 -6.01 6.87 -8.46
CA GLN A 97 -7.10 7.85 -8.49
C GLN A 97 -7.86 7.87 -9.83
N SER A 98 -7.27 7.36 -10.89
CA SER A 98 -7.90 7.22 -12.21
C SER A 98 -8.45 5.82 -12.50
N ALA A 99 -8.27 4.88 -11.58
CA ALA A 99 -8.74 3.51 -11.72
C ALA A 99 -10.20 3.36 -11.27
N SER A 100 -10.87 2.30 -11.70
CA SER A 100 -12.18 1.88 -11.15
C SER A 100 -12.06 0.72 -10.16
N PHE A 101 -10.98 -0.05 -10.27
CA PHE A 101 -10.69 -1.22 -9.43
C PHE A 101 -9.19 -1.38 -9.23
N VAL A 102 -8.79 -1.66 -8.00
CA VAL A 102 -7.39 -1.91 -7.60
C VAL A 102 -7.32 -3.14 -6.72
N PHE A 103 -6.36 -4.01 -6.98
CA PHE A 103 -6.02 -5.14 -6.13
C PHE A 103 -4.55 -5.07 -5.75
N ILE A 104 -4.26 -5.09 -4.45
CA ILE A 104 -2.89 -5.02 -3.91
C ILE A 104 -2.66 -6.28 -3.07
N ASP A 105 -1.78 -7.14 -3.53
CA ASP A 105 -1.43 -8.36 -2.83
C ASP A 105 -0.28 -8.10 -1.84
N GLU A 106 -0.44 -8.58 -0.60
CA GLU A 106 0.52 -8.40 0.51
C GLU A 106 0.99 -6.93 0.64
N PHE A 107 0.05 -5.99 0.70
CA PHE A 107 0.33 -4.56 0.60
C PHE A 107 1.30 -4.04 1.66
N ASP A 108 1.37 -4.72 2.78
CA ASP A 108 2.15 -4.36 3.97
C ASP A 108 3.45 -5.16 4.14
N ALA A 109 3.85 -5.95 3.15
CA ALA A 109 5.01 -6.86 3.25
C ALA A 109 6.34 -6.16 3.63
N PHE A 110 6.46 -4.85 3.40
CA PHE A 110 7.68 -4.07 3.68
C PHE A 110 7.48 -2.95 4.70
N TYR A 111 6.33 -2.92 5.38
CA TYR A 111 5.97 -1.85 6.30
C TYR A 111 5.93 -2.32 7.75
N HIS A 112 6.31 -1.44 8.67
CA HIS A 112 5.98 -1.62 10.07
C HIS A 112 4.47 -1.44 10.27
N PHE A 113 3.95 -1.96 11.38
CA PHE A 113 2.51 -1.91 11.68
C PHE A 113 1.90 -0.50 11.51
N GLU A 114 2.48 0.50 12.16
CA GLU A 114 1.98 1.90 12.09
C GLU A 114 1.96 2.43 10.66
N LEU A 115 2.95 2.06 9.86
CA LEU A 115 3.03 2.47 8.47
C LEU A 115 1.98 1.77 7.61
N SER A 116 1.73 0.48 7.85
CA SER A 116 0.67 -0.28 7.17
C SER A 116 -0.71 0.33 7.48
N GLU A 117 -0.93 0.76 8.72
CA GLU A 117 -2.15 1.44 9.13
C GLU A 117 -2.34 2.79 8.40
N ASN A 118 -1.27 3.58 8.26
CA ASN A 118 -1.31 4.85 7.54
C ASN A 118 -1.59 4.65 6.04
N VAL A 119 -0.95 3.65 5.43
CA VAL A 119 -1.20 3.27 4.03
C VAL A 119 -2.66 2.87 3.83
N GLU A 120 -3.22 2.05 4.72
CA GLU A 120 -4.63 1.64 4.67
C GLU A 120 -5.58 2.85 4.80
N LYS A 121 -5.29 3.78 5.71
CA LYS A 121 -6.06 5.03 5.85
C LYS A 121 -6.03 5.86 4.56
N MET A 122 -4.88 5.97 3.91
CA MET A 122 -4.76 6.68 2.62
C MET A 122 -5.57 6.01 1.52
N LEU A 123 -5.54 4.67 1.43
CA LEU A 123 -6.32 3.93 0.43
C LEU A 123 -7.82 4.18 0.59
N ARG A 124 -8.33 4.30 1.82
CA ARG A 124 -9.74 4.63 2.13
C ARG A 124 -10.17 6.01 1.65
N GLU A 125 -9.24 6.95 1.54
CA GLU A 125 -9.54 8.31 1.08
C GLU A 125 -9.73 8.41 -0.45
N ILE A 126 -9.30 7.40 -1.22
CA ILE A 126 -9.51 7.36 -2.66
C ILE A 126 -11.00 7.13 -2.94
N LYS A 127 -11.62 8.10 -3.59
CA LYS A 127 -13.04 8.05 -3.95
C LYS A 127 -13.24 7.37 -5.30
N HIS A 128 -14.39 6.73 -5.48
CA HIS A 128 -14.81 6.10 -6.75
C HIS A 128 -13.95 4.93 -7.24
N VAL A 129 -13.06 4.42 -6.41
CA VAL A 129 -12.23 3.26 -6.70
C VAL A 129 -12.58 2.14 -5.74
N GLN A 130 -12.82 0.95 -6.25
CA GLN A 130 -12.94 -0.24 -5.42
C GLN A 130 -11.55 -0.83 -5.19
N ILE A 131 -11.11 -0.88 -3.94
CA ILE A 131 -9.77 -1.34 -3.57
C ILE A 131 -9.89 -2.60 -2.73
N PHE A 132 -9.13 -3.62 -3.09
CA PHE A 132 -8.91 -4.83 -2.30
C PHE A 132 -7.43 -4.95 -1.96
N THR A 133 -7.15 -5.18 -0.69
CA THR A 133 -5.80 -5.46 -0.19
C THR A 133 -5.76 -6.86 0.41
N THR A 134 -4.64 -7.55 0.28
CA THR A 134 -4.37 -8.75 1.08
C THR A 134 -3.24 -8.48 2.06
N THR A 135 -3.27 -9.14 3.20
CA THR A 135 -2.25 -9.06 4.24
C THR A 135 -2.24 -10.33 5.08
N HIS A 136 -1.07 -10.68 5.61
CA HIS A 136 -0.94 -11.67 6.68
C HIS A 136 -0.93 -11.03 8.07
N ASN A 137 -0.95 -9.71 8.16
CA ASN A 137 -0.92 -8.97 9.42
C ASN A 137 -2.31 -8.84 10.04
N THR A 138 -2.60 -9.72 10.98
CA THR A 138 -3.89 -9.71 11.68
C THR A 138 -4.09 -8.50 12.60
N ASP A 139 -3.04 -7.74 12.89
CA ASP A 139 -3.14 -6.53 13.70
C ASP A 139 -3.92 -5.42 12.97
N LEU A 140 -3.98 -5.49 11.65
CA LEU A 140 -4.82 -4.61 10.82
C LEU A 140 -6.33 -4.96 10.89
N MET A 141 -6.73 -6.04 11.56
CA MET A 141 -8.14 -6.38 11.80
C MET A 141 -8.73 -5.51 12.92
N SER A 142 -8.96 -4.25 12.61
CA SER A 142 -9.46 -3.24 13.56
C SER A 142 -10.68 -2.51 13.01
N ASN A 143 -11.68 -2.31 13.86
CA ASN A 143 -12.85 -1.49 13.53
C ASN A 143 -12.52 -0.01 13.35
N ASP A 144 -11.34 0.45 13.81
CA ASP A 144 -10.86 1.81 13.59
C ASP A 144 -10.37 1.98 12.13
N LEU A 145 -9.94 0.90 11.50
CA LEU A 145 -9.50 0.90 10.11
C LEU A 145 -10.66 0.66 9.13
N LEU A 146 -11.33 -0.46 9.25
CA LEU A 146 -12.42 -0.84 8.35
C LEU A 146 -13.62 -1.38 9.14
N ARG A 147 -14.80 -1.26 8.56
CA ARG A 147 -15.99 -1.89 9.11
C ARG A 147 -15.89 -3.43 9.03
N PRO A 148 -16.55 -4.17 9.94
CA PRO A 148 -16.50 -5.63 9.95
C PRO A 148 -16.86 -6.29 8.62
N ASP A 149 -17.80 -5.71 7.88
CA ASP A 149 -18.28 -6.21 6.58
C ASP A 149 -17.27 -6.00 5.43
N CYS A 150 -16.18 -5.28 5.68
CA CYS A 150 -15.09 -5.11 4.73
C CYS A 150 -13.94 -6.11 4.93
N TYR A 151 -14.01 -6.97 5.95
CA TYR A 151 -12.98 -7.99 6.19
C TYR A 151 -13.38 -9.34 5.64
N TYR A 152 -12.44 -9.97 4.94
CA TYR A 152 -12.61 -11.28 4.33
C TYR A 152 -11.49 -12.22 4.76
N ILE A 153 -11.78 -13.50 4.87
CA ILE A 153 -10.78 -14.55 5.09
C ILE A 153 -10.67 -15.38 3.83
N LEU A 154 -9.44 -15.46 3.31
CA LEU A 154 -9.07 -16.36 2.23
C LEU A 154 -8.54 -17.66 2.84
N LYS A 155 -9.27 -18.75 2.70
CA LYS A 155 -8.89 -20.09 3.19
C LYS A 155 -9.43 -21.15 2.25
N ASP A 156 -8.63 -22.19 2.00
CA ASP A 156 -9.02 -23.34 1.17
C ASP A 156 -9.57 -22.92 -0.22
N ASN A 157 -8.92 -21.94 -0.86
CA ASN A 157 -9.33 -21.33 -2.13
C ASN A 157 -10.75 -20.73 -2.11
N LYS A 158 -11.24 -20.32 -0.93
CA LYS A 158 -12.53 -19.65 -0.75
C LYS A 158 -12.34 -18.33 -0.02
N ILE A 159 -13.07 -17.32 -0.48
CA ILE A 159 -13.13 -16.01 0.18
C ILE A 159 -14.48 -15.94 0.89
N LYS A 160 -14.48 -15.61 2.19
CA LYS A 160 -15.68 -15.43 3.00
C LYS A 160 -15.57 -14.16 3.82
N ALA A 161 -16.65 -13.39 3.88
CA ALA A 161 -16.73 -12.27 4.81
C ALA A 161 -16.71 -12.79 6.26
N ILE A 162 -16.05 -12.07 7.16
CA ILE A 162 -16.01 -12.48 8.57
C ILE A 162 -17.40 -12.50 9.21
N SER A 163 -18.32 -11.66 8.70
CA SER A 163 -19.74 -11.66 9.09
C SER A 163 -20.44 -12.99 8.83
N ASP A 164 -20.03 -13.70 7.78
CA ASP A 164 -20.64 -14.99 7.40
C ASP A 164 -20.04 -16.18 8.17
N LEU A 165 -18.94 -15.93 8.88
CA LEU A 165 -18.19 -16.95 9.62
C LEU A 165 -18.52 -17.01 11.10
N THR A 166 -19.37 -16.11 11.59
CA THR A 166 -19.81 -16.06 12.99
C THR A 166 -21.34 -15.86 13.07
N GLU A 167 -21.97 -16.41 14.09
CA GLU A 167 -23.39 -16.14 14.40
C GLU A 167 -23.58 -14.86 15.22
N LYS A 168 -22.47 -14.30 15.73
CA LYS A 168 -22.52 -13.08 16.52
C LYS A 168 -22.63 -11.88 15.58
N GLU A 169 -23.57 -10.99 15.86
CA GLU A 169 -23.59 -9.68 15.23
C GLU A 169 -22.29 -8.95 15.53
N LEU A 170 -21.51 -8.63 14.50
CA LEU A 170 -20.26 -7.91 14.67
C LEU A 170 -20.55 -6.41 14.85
N ARG A 171 -20.15 -5.88 16.00
CA ARG A 171 -20.34 -4.47 16.37
C ARG A 171 -19.00 -3.77 16.44
N PHE A 172 -19.00 -2.47 16.29
CA PHE A 172 -17.79 -1.62 16.37
C PHE A 172 -16.97 -1.86 17.66
N ALA A 173 -17.62 -2.15 18.77
CA ALA A 173 -16.95 -2.43 20.05
C ALA A 173 -16.22 -3.79 20.11
N HIS A 174 -16.40 -4.67 19.12
CA HIS A 174 -15.74 -5.96 19.11
C HIS A 174 -14.28 -5.83 18.64
N ASN A 175 -13.37 -6.48 19.35
CA ASN A 175 -11.98 -6.60 18.91
C ASN A 175 -11.88 -7.76 17.90
N LEU A 176 -11.88 -7.42 16.61
CA LEU A 176 -11.88 -8.41 15.52
C LEU A 176 -10.63 -9.27 15.54
N GLN A 177 -9.45 -8.69 15.83
CA GLN A 177 -8.20 -9.41 15.94
C GLN A 177 -8.24 -10.49 17.03
N LYS A 178 -8.71 -10.13 18.24
CA LYS A 178 -8.86 -11.10 19.33
C LYS A 178 -9.83 -12.22 18.98
N MET A 179 -10.94 -11.88 18.30
CA MET A 179 -11.92 -12.86 17.83
C MET A 179 -11.28 -13.80 16.79
N TYR A 180 -10.50 -13.27 15.86
CA TYR A 180 -9.76 -14.08 14.87
C TYR A 180 -8.78 -15.02 15.56
N LYS A 181 -7.92 -14.51 16.47
CA LYS A 181 -6.94 -15.30 17.23
C LYS A 181 -7.61 -16.37 18.13
N ALA A 182 -8.83 -16.12 18.59
CA ALA A 182 -9.63 -17.08 19.36
C ALA A 182 -10.40 -18.09 18.47
N GLY A 183 -10.22 -18.04 17.14
CA GLY A 183 -10.88 -18.97 16.22
C GLY A 183 -12.36 -18.69 15.94
N ALA A 184 -12.88 -17.51 16.30
CA ALA A 184 -14.30 -17.16 16.11
C ALA A 184 -14.75 -17.18 14.64
N PHE A 185 -13.81 -17.08 13.70
CA PHE A 185 -14.06 -17.07 12.25
C PHE A 185 -13.60 -18.35 11.55
N ASN A 186 -13.32 -19.43 12.29
CA ASN A 186 -12.94 -20.71 11.68
C ASN A 186 -14.08 -21.42 10.95
N GLY A 187 -15.28 -20.86 10.98
CA GLY A 187 -16.50 -21.48 10.45
C GLY A 187 -17.04 -22.56 11.39
N LYS A 188 -18.31 -22.91 11.24
CA LYS A 188 -18.82 -24.14 11.87
C LYS A 188 -17.95 -25.28 11.33
N GLN A 189 -17.24 -25.99 12.20
CA GLN A 189 -16.75 -27.32 11.84
C GLN A 189 -17.99 -28.08 11.43
N GLY A 190 -18.08 -28.34 10.13
CA GLY A 190 -19.26 -28.96 9.54
C GLY A 190 -19.56 -30.28 10.22
N LEU A 191 -20.82 -30.46 10.53
CA LEU A 191 -21.44 -31.75 10.66
C LEU A 191 -21.25 -32.55 9.38
#